data_40ebe0baea8867e1cbba7a1821514715
#
_entry.id   40ebe0baea8867e1cbba7a1821514715
#
_cell.length_a   1.000
_cell.length_b   1.000
_cell.length_c   1.000
_cell.angle_alpha   90.00
_cell.angle_beta   90.00
_cell.angle_gamma   90.00
#
_symmetry.space_group_name_H-M   'P 1'
#
loop_
_entity.id
_entity.type
_entity.pdbx_description
1 polymer ?
#
loop_
_entity_poly.entity_id
_entity_poly.type
_entity_poly.pdbx_seq_one_letter_code
_entity_poly.pdbx_strand_id
1 'polypeptide(L)'
;MTAHTIIVGDSREMREVPSGSVHLVVTSPPYWQLKDYGVAGQIGFDDSYEDYINNLDIVWLETHRVLHNGCRLCVVIGDQFARSVYYGRYKIIPIKTQIVRFCETIGFDYMGAIIWQKVTTCNTSGGATIMGSYPYPRNGIVKLDYESILLFKKPGAPPPVSKEIKVRSKLSPAEWKLYFSGHWRLPGEKQRSHLAVFPEELAQRLIRMFSFVGETVLDPFLGSGTTSLAARNSGRDSIGYEINREALPVIEQKLGANGLIHLGDFTIMERDREPVRVQERLAELPYVFRDPVRIAKQIDPRKKDFGSRIGAERPSGQEFHTVREVHSPEEMILSNGWVVRLLGVLGNGLTDREAVAFLERLTRNQKVFLKFDPAKGDASPRFCYLYLKNKTFVNAHLIRTGFVDVDMSIEYGKRTKFLDYLRAVPAV
;
A
#
# COMPACT_ATOMS: atom_id res chain seq x y z
N MET A 1 -7.40 -29.18 -18.98
CA MET A 1 -7.85 -28.45 -17.77
C MET A 1 -6.60 -27.95 -17.08
N THR A 2 -6.68 -26.83 -16.37
CA THR A 2 -5.56 -26.27 -15.59
C THR A 2 -5.78 -26.54 -14.11
N ALA A 3 -4.69 -26.76 -13.36
CA ALA A 3 -4.73 -27.02 -11.92
C ALA A 3 -4.28 -25.75 -11.15
N HIS A 4 -5.03 -25.39 -10.10
CA HIS A 4 -4.75 -24.20 -9.29
C HIS A 4 -4.71 -24.55 -7.83
N THR A 5 -3.52 -24.44 -7.21
CA THR A 5 -3.31 -24.77 -5.80
C THR A 5 -3.08 -23.50 -4.99
N ILE A 6 -3.89 -23.28 -3.96
CA ILE A 6 -3.75 -22.20 -3.00
C ILE A 6 -3.26 -22.80 -1.69
N ILE A 7 -2.11 -22.32 -1.22
CA ILE A 7 -1.51 -22.78 0.02
C ILE A 7 -1.68 -21.68 1.07
N VAL A 8 -2.46 -21.95 2.11
CA VAL A 8 -2.57 -21.05 3.26
C VAL A 8 -1.34 -21.27 4.14
N GLY A 9 -0.35 -20.38 3.97
CA GLY A 9 0.94 -20.55 4.62
C GLY A 9 1.92 -19.42 4.32
N ASP A 10 3.05 -19.49 4.98
CA ASP A 10 4.14 -18.51 4.86
C ASP A 10 5.11 -18.93 3.76
N SER A 11 5.27 -18.07 2.76
CA SER A 11 6.14 -18.33 1.60
C SER A 11 7.65 -18.24 1.89
N ARG A 12 8.04 -17.86 3.11
CA ARG A 12 9.43 -18.00 3.55
C ARG A 12 9.89 -19.46 3.64
N GLU A 13 8.94 -20.38 3.54
CA GLU A 13 9.18 -21.81 3.43
C GLU A 13 8.17 -22.44 2.47
N MET A 14 8.61 -22.90 1.30
CA MET A 14 7.74 -23.47 0.26
C MET A 14 7.92 -24.99 0.14
N ARG A 15 7.83 -25.72 1.26
CA ARG A 15 8.10 -27.18 1.32
C ARG A 15 7.15 -28.01 0.44
N GLU A 16 5.94 -27.50 0.15
CA GLU A 16 4.97 -28.16 -0.72
C GLU A 16 5.34 -28.09 -2.21
N VAL A 17 6.25 -27.20 -2.56
CA VAL A 17 6.67 -26.99 -3.96
C VAL A 17 8.05 -27.61 -4.18
N PRO A 18 8.17 -28.65 -5.02
CA PRO A 18 9.44 -29.30 -5.29
C PRO A 18 10.45 -28.32 -5.93
N SER A 19 11.74 -28.57 -5.70
CA SER A 19 12.79 -27.80 -6.34
C SER A 19 12.73 -27.94 -7.87
N GLY A 20 12.87 -26.82 -8.60
CA GLY A 20 12.86 -26.81 -10.06
C GLY A 20 11.55 -27.34 -10.66
N SER A 21 10.39 -27.01 -10.10
CA SER A 21 9.06 -27.44 -10.61
C SER A 21 8.21 -26.28 -11.15
N VAL A 22 8.63 -25.04 -10.93
CA VAL A 22 7.93 -23.82 -11.33
C VAL A 22 8.56 -23.24 -12.59
N HIS A 23 7.74 -22.77 -13.52
CA HIS A 23 8.21 -22.24 -14.81
C HIS A 23 8.23 -20.71 -14.88
N LEU A 24 7.43 -20.06 -14.03
CA LEU A 24 7.38 -18.60 -13.94
C LEU A 24 6.95 -18.18 -12.54
N VAL A 25 7.58 -17.15 -12.02
CA VAL A 25 7.10 -16.45 -10.81
C VAL A 25 6.64 -15.05 -11.18
N VAL A 26 5.42 -14.70 -10.82
CA VAL A 26 4.86 -13.33 -10.95
C VAL A 26 4.29 -12.94 -9.62
N THR A 27 4.84 -11.90 -9.00
CA THR A 27 4.47 -11.53 -7.64
C THR A 27 4.64 -10.05 -7.34
N SER A 28 3.94 -9.58 -6.31
CA SER A 28 4.14 -8.26 -5.69
C SER A 28 4.24 -8.45 -4.18
N PRO A 29 5.43 -8.32 -3.59
CA PRO A 29 5.59 -8.50 -2.16
C PRO A 29 4.86 -7.40 -1.37
N PRO A 30 4.52 -7.64 -0.10
CA PRO A 30 3.94 -6.61 0.76
C PRO A 30 4.90 -5.42 0.87
N TYR A 31 4.34 -4.21 0.92
CA TYR A 31 5.13 -2.99 1.09
C TYR A 31 5.46 -2.74 2.56
N TRP A 32 6.66 -2.24 2.83
CA TRP A 32 7.12 -1.93 4.17
C TRP A 32 6.23 -0.88 4.85
N GLN A 33 5.65 -1.25 6.01
CA GLN A 33 4.81 -0.40 6.87
C GLN A 33 3.62 0.27 6.17
N LEU A 34 3.25 -0.17 4.97
CA LEU A 34 2.16 0.47 4.23
C LEU A 34 0.80 -0.13 4.58
N LYS A 35 0.75 -1.43 4.84
CA LYS A 35 -0.50 -2.16 5.03
C LYS A 35 -0.39 -3.24 6.10
N ASP A 36 -1.29 -3.16 7.08
CA ASP A 36 -1.48 -4.21 8.06
C ASP A 36 -2.55 -5.18 7.55
N TYR A 37 -2.18 -6.44 7.38
CA TYR A 37 -3.09 -7.50 6.97
C TYR A 37 -3.73 -8.21 8.17
N GLY A 38 -3.37 -7.81 9.40
CA GLY A 38 -3.93 -8.36 10.64
C GLY A 38 -3.49 -9.77 10.97
N VAL A 39 -2.42 -10.27 10.37
CA VAL A 39 -1.93 -11.65 10.54
C VAL A 39 -0.57 -11.65 11.21
N ALA A 40 -0.44 -12.47 12.26
CA ALA A 40 0.85 -12.68 12.91
C ALA A 40 1.87 -13.27 11.92
N GLY A 41 3.08 -12.70 11.90
CA GLY A 41 4.16 -13.15 11.03
C GLY A 41 4.12 -12.55 9.62
N GLN A 42 3.18 -11.67 9.31
CA GLN A 42 3.20 -10.94 8.03
C GLN A 42 4.51 -10.17 7.85
N ILE A 43 5.03 -10.15 6.64
CA ILE A 43 6.22 -9.39 6.30
C ILE A 43 5.86 -7.91 6.14
N GLY A 44 6.64 -7.02 6.74
CA GLY A 44 6.73 -5.61 6.41
C GLY A 44 6.01 -4.64 7.33
N PHE A 45 4.88 -4.97 7.98
CA PHE A 45 4.12 -3.95 8.72
C PHE A 45 4.80 -3.51 10.02
N ASP A 46 5.17 -4.46 10.88
CA ASP A 46 5.86 -4.21 12.14
C ASP A 46 7.38 -4.35 12.05
N ASP A 47 7.89 -4.77 10.91
CA ASP A 47 9.30 -5.00 10.68
C ASP A 47 10.11 -3.69 10.71
N SER A 48 11.35 -3.76 11.18
CA SER A 48 12.36 -2.77 10.79
C SER A 48 12.63 -2.88 9.29
N TYR A 49 13.27 -1.86 8.68
CA TYR A 49 13.61 -1.96 7.27
C TYR A 49 14.60 -3.11 6.99
N GLU A 50 15.50 -3.37 7.92
CA GLU A 50 16.43 -4.50 7.84
C GLU A 50 15.68 -5.84 7.88
N ASP A 51 14.78 -6.02 8.85
CA ASP A 51 13.99 -7.24 8.98
C ASP A 51 13.09 -7.46 7.77
N TYR A 52 12.48 -6.40 7.25
CA TYR A 52 11.65 -6.44 6.05
C TYR A 52 12.44 -6.96 4.84
N ILE A 53 13.62 -6.40 4.56
CA ILE A 53 14.45 -6.86 3.43
C ILE A 53 14.91 -8.29 3.66
N ASN A 54 15.39 -8.62 4.86
CA ASN A 54 15.86 -9.97 5.18
C ASN A 54 14.74 -11.02 5.10
N ASN A 55 13.51 -10.68 5.50
CA ASN A 55 12.36 -11.56 5.35
C ASN A 55 12.02 -11.79 3.87
N LEU A 56 12.12 -10.76 3.03
CA LEU A 56 11.94 -10.93 1.58
C LEU A 56 13.07 -11.76 0.96
N ASP A 57 14.29 -11.60 1.42
CA ASP A 57 15.46 -12.34 0.92
C ASP A 57 15.31 -13.85 1.14
N ILE A 58 14.69 -14.28 2.25
CA ILE A 58 14.32 -15.69 2.48
C ILE A 58 13.34 -16.17 1.39
N VAL A 59 12.33 -15.36 1.04
CA VAL A 59 11.36 -15.72 -0.02
C VAL A 59 12.04 -15.80 -1.39
N TRP A 60 12.99 -14.92 -1.67
CA TRP A 60 13.73 -14.98 -2.94
C TRP A 60 14.62 -16.22 -3.03
N LEU A 61 15.21 -16.66 -1.92
CA LEU A 61 15.99 -17.90 -1.87
C LEU A 61 15.09 -19.13 -2.16
N GLU A 62 13.92 -19.23 -1.55
CA GLU A 62 12.94 -20.28 -1.84
C GLU A 62 12.44 -20.20 -3.30
N THR A 63 12.17 -18.98 -3.78
CA THR A 63 11.79 -18.75 -5.18
C THR A 63 12.86 -19.27 -6.15
N HIS A 64 14.15 -19.02 -5.85
CA HIS A 64 15.24 -19.55 -6.63
C HIS A 64 15.27 -21.09 -6.60
N ARG A 65 15.03 -21.71 -5.45
CA ARG A 65 15.00 -23.17 -5.30
C ARG A 65 13.92 -23.82 -6.18
N VAL A 66 12.67 -23.28 -6.11
CA VAL A 66 11.52 -23.90 -6.79
C VAL A 66 11.46 -23.61 -8.30
N LEU A 67 12.10 -22.54 -8.76
CA LEU A 67 12.08 -22.15 -10.17
C LEU A 67 12.99 -23.05 -11.02
N HIS A 68 12.51 -23.49 -12.17
CA HIS A 68 13.31 -24.16 -13.17
C HIS A 68 14.48 -23.30 -13.69
N ASN A 69 15.60 -23.93 -14.01
CA ASN A 69 16.67 -23.28 -14.77
C ASN A 69 16.14 -22.73 -16.09
N GLY A 70 16.66 -21.61 -16.53
CA GLY A 70 16.24 -20.93 -17.76
C GLY A 70 14.93 -20.16 -17.66
N CYS A 71 14.20 -20.29 -16.54
CA CYS A 71 12.90 -19.67 -16.29
C CYS A 71 13.02 -18.33 -15.56
N ARG A 72 11.89 -17.63 -15.42
CA ARG A 72 11.86 -16.21 -15.02
C ARG A 72 11.17 -15.96 -13.68
N LEU A 73 11.68 -14.93 -12.97
CA LEU A 73 11.05 -14.29 -11.83
C LEU A 73 10.69 -12.85 -12.23
N CYS A 74 9.44 -12.45 -12.03
CA CYS A 74 8.93 -11.10 -12.25
C CYS A 74 8.41 -10.53 -10.93
N VAL A 75 9.01 -9.44 -10.45
CA VAL A 75 8.65 -8.81 -9.17
C VAL A 75 8.11 -7.40 -9.42
N VAL A 76 6.85 -7.16 -9.07
CA VAL A 76 6.22 -5.83 -9.13
C VAL A 76 6.46 -5.12 -7.82
N ILE A 77 7.23 -4.04 -7.83
CA ILE A 77 7.61 -3.30 -6.62
C ILE A 77 7.87 -1.82 -6.91
N GLY A 78 7.51 -0.96 -5.99
CA GLY A 78 7.87 0.45 -5.98
C GLY A 78 8.85 0.79 -4.87
N ASP A 79 9.68 1.79 -5.09
CA ASP A 79 10.40 2.44 -4.00
C ASP A 79 9.42 3.24 -3.14
N GLN A 80 9.75 3.49 -1.88
CA GLN A 80 8.88 4.18 -0.93
C GLN A 80 9.52 5.43 -0.34
N PHE A 81 8.69 6.42 -0.01
CA PHE A 81 9.12 7.52 0.84
C PHE A 81 9.35 7.03 2.27
N ALA A 82 10.56 7.19 2.75
CA ALA A 82 10.88 6.97 4.16
C ALA A 82 10.25 8.07 5.01
N ARG A 83 9.62 7.67 6.10
CA ARG A 83 9.11 8.64 7.07
C ARG A 83 10.28 9.28 7.82
N SER A 84 10.21 10.61 8.00
CA SER A 84 11.25 11.38 8.71
C SER A 84 11.50 10.90 10.13
N VAL A 85 10.52 10.21 10.75
CA VAL A 85 10.66 9.63 12.10
C VAL A 85 11.77 8.57 12.17
N TYR A 86 12.04 7.83 11.06
CA TYR A 86 13.07 6.80 11.02
C TYR A 86 14.47 7.33 10.65
N TYR A 87 14.51 8.36 9.78
CA TYR A 87 15.76 8.84 9.19
C TYR A 87 16.08 10.31 9.52
N GLY A 88 15.23 10.99 10.31
CA GLY A 88 15.39 12.41 10.62
C GLY A 88 15.19 13.35 9.43
N ARG A 89 14.93 12.81 8.24
CA ARG A 89 14.70 13.54 6.99
C ARG A 89 13.83 12.75 6.02
N TYR A 90 13.27 13.41 5.02
CA TYR A 90 12.67 12.72 3.90
C TYR A 90 13.75 12.09 3.02
N LYS A 91 13.57 10.83 2.70
CA LYS A 91 14.37 10.10 1.69
C LYS A 91 13.50 9.07 0.98
N ILE A 92 13.94 8.61 -0.16
CA ILE A 92 13.38 7.42 -0.80
C ILE A 92 14.18 6.20 -0.35
N ILE A 93 13.47 5.13 -0.01
CA ILE A 93 14.07 3.83 0.32
C ILE A 93 14.12 3.03 -0.98
N PRO A 94 15.33 2.63 -1.43
CA PRO A 94 15.50 1.95 -2.71
C PRO A 94 15.25 0.44 -2.58
N ILE A 95 13.99 0.04 -2.31
CA ILE A 95 13.60 -1.37 -2.09
C ILE A 95 13.97 -2.23 -3.28
N LYS A 96 13.64 -1.77 -4.49
CA LYS A 96 13.95 -2.50 -5.74
C LYS A 96 15.44 -2.79 -5.89
N THR A 97 16.31 -1.88 -5.45
CA THR A 97 17.77 -2.05 -5.55
C THR A 97 18.26 -3.16 -4.64
N GLN A 98 17.67 -3.31 -3.44
CA GLN A 98 18.02 -4.40 -2.53
C GLN A 98 17.57 -5.74 -3.09
N ILE A 99 16.36 -5.82 -3.66
CA ILE A 99 15.87 -7.03 -4.33
C ILE A 99 16.79 -7.43 -5.49
N VAL A 100 17.17 -6.48 -6.35
CA VAL A 100 18.08 -6.77 -7.47
C VAL A 100 19.41 -7.32 -6.96
N ARG A 101 20.03 -6.63 -5.99
CA ARG A 101 21.31 -7.03 -5.42
C ARG A 101 21.27 -8.43 -4.83
N PHE A 102 20.22 -8.73 -4.05
CA PHE A 102 20.09 -10.05 -3.42
C PHE A 102 19.85 -11.14 -4.45
N CYS A 103 18.92 -10.94 -5.37
CA CYS A 103 18.61 -11.92 -6.41
C CYS A 103 19.84 -12.24 -7.27
N GLU A 104 20.66 -11.26 -7.64
CA GLU A 104 21.92 -11.52 -8.35
C GLU A 104 22.92 -12.30 -7.48
N THR A 105 23.00 -12.00 -6.18
CA THR A 105 23.89 -12.73 -5.27
C THR A 105 23.52 -14.20 -5.14
N ILE A 106 22.25 -14.57 -5.20
CA ILE A 106 21.80 -15.97 -5.13
C ILE A 106 21.77 -16.68 -6.50
N GLY A 107 22.21 -16.01 -7.57
CA GLY A 107 22.43 -16.62 -8.86
C GLY A 107 21.36 -16.36 -9.93
N PHE A 108 20.50 -15.36 -9.77
CA PHE A 108 19.69 -14.84 -10.85
C PHE A 108 20.47 -13.85 -11.72
N ASP A 109 20.20 -13.82 -13.02
CA ASP A 109 20.60 -12.72 -13.90
C ASP A 109 19.51 -11.64 -13.89
N TYR A 110 19.85 -10.39 -13.59
CA TYR A 110 18.95 -9.26 -13.75
C TYR A 110 18.79 -8.91 -15.23
N MET A 111 17.57 -8.96 -15.73
CA MET A 111 17.25 -8.78 -17.15
C MET A 111 16.62 -7.42 -17.47
N GLY A 112 16.71 -6.47 -16.55
CA GLY A 112 16.09 -5.15 -16.66
C GLY A 112 14.76 -5.03 -15.95
N ALA A 113 14.08 -3.90 -16.16
CA ALA A 113 12.77 -3.64 -15.60
C ALA A 113 11.84 -3.01 -16.62
N ILE A 114 10.54 -3.28 -16.47
CA ILE A 114 9.47 -2.53 -17.13
C ILE A 114 8.95 -1.49 -16.14
N ILE A 115 8.81 -0.26 -16.57
CA ILE A 115 8.20 0.81 -15.78
C ILE A 115 6.68 0.75 -15.98
N TRP A 116 5.97 0.38 -14.93
CA TRP A 116 4.51 0.44 -14.93
C TRP A 116 4.06 1.81 -14.40
N GLN A 117 3.65 2.68 -15.32
CA GLN A 117 3.04 3.95 -14.97
C GLN A 117 1.58 3.72 -14.59
N LYS A 118 1.27 3.90 -13.31
CA LYS A 118 -0.10 3.81 -12.80
C LYS A 118 -0.89 5.00 -13.28
N VAL A 119 -1.83 4.78 -14.18
CA VAL A 119 -2.84 5.79 -14.53
C VAL A 119 -3.87 5.81 -13.41
N THR A 120 -3.60 6.53 -12.33
CA THR A 120 -4.52 6.64 -11.20
C THR A 120 -4.94 8.06 -10.96
N THR A 121 -6.21 8.23 -10.58
CA THR A 121 -6.73 9.46 -10.00
C THR A 121 -6.34 9.63 -8.52
N CYS A 122 -5.77 8.58 -7.90
CA CYS A 122 -5.34 8.57 -6.52
C CYS A 122 -3.85 8.87 -6.43
N ASN A 123 -3.50 9.90 -5.66
CA ASN A 123 -2.12 10.28 -5.44
C ASN A 123 -1.40 9.28 -4.53
N THR A 124 -0.36 8.62 -5.03
CA THR A 124 0.55 7.77 -4.25
C THR A 124 1.29 8.53 -3.13
N SER A 125 1.24 9.85 -3.16
CA SER A 125 1.83 10.77 -2.19
C SER A 125 0.85 11.22 -1.07
N GLY A 126 -0.17 10.40 -0.74
CA GLY A 126 -1.12 10.73 0.31
C GLY A 126 -2.07 11.90 0.00
N GLY A 127 -2.33 12.16 -1.29
CA GLY A 127 -3.23 13.21 -1.75
C GLY A 127 -2.55 14.53 -2.12
N ALA A 128 -1.25 14.67 -1.90
CA ALA A 128 -0.51 15.88 -2.32
C ALA A 128 -0.28 15.88 -3.83
N THR A 129 -0.74 16.91 -4.52
CA THR A 129 -0.46 17.13 -5.95
C THR A 129 0.91 17.77 -6.17
N ILE A 130 1.39 18.51 -5.18
CA ILE A 130 2.66 19.22 -5.18
C ILE A 130 3.42 18.82 -3.92
N MET A 131 4.67 18.41 -4.07
CA MET A 131 5.51 17.92 -2.98
C MET A 131 6.80 18.74 -2.91
N GLY A 132 7.29 18.90 -1.66
CA GLY A 132 8.51 19.68 -1.41
C GLY A 132 8.24 21.15 -1.15
N SER A 133 9.16 22.01 -1.56
CA SER A 133 9.21 23.43 -1.23
C SER A 133 8.59 24.34 -2.30
N TYR A 134 7.54 23.90 -2.99
CA TYR A 134 6.88 24.75 -3.98
C TYR A 134 6.59 26.16 -3.42
N PRO A 135 6.84 27.26 -4.17
CA PRO A 135 7.28 27.29 -5.57
C PRO A 135 8.81 27.24 -5.78
N TYR A 136 9.59 27.01 -4.73
CA TYR A 136 11.05 27.05 -4.78
C TYR A 136 11.62 25.68 -5.19
N PRO A 137 12.40 25.59 -6.30
CA PRO A 137 12.68 24.30 -6.94
C PRO A 137 13.69 23.42 -6.20
N ARG A 138 14.64 23.99 -5.45
CA ARG A 138 15.77 23.24 -4.85
C ARG A 138 15.37 22.00 -4.04
N ASN A 139 14.28 22.09 -3.27
CA ASN A 139 13.77 21.02 -2.43
C ASN A 139 12.47 20.41 -2.98
N GLY A 140 12.25 20.50 -4.29
CA GLY A 140 11.17 19.80 -4.97
C GLY A 140 11.31 18.28 -4.82
N ILE A 141 10.20 17.58 -4.65
CA ILE A 141 10.15 16.12 -4.49
C ILE A 141 9.44 15.53 -5.70
N VAL A 142 10.10 14.58 -6.37
CA VAL A 142 9.52 13.85 -7.50
C VAL A 142 8.47 12.85 -6.99
N LYS A 143 7.33 12.79 -7.65
CA LYS A 143 6.28 11.82 -7.34
C LYS A 143 6.73 10.40 -7.68
N LEU A 144 6.33 9.45 -6.84
CA LEU A 144 6.44 8.02 -7.16
C LEU A 144 5.08 7.55 -7.73
N ASP A 145 4.81 7.90 -8.99
CA ASP A 145 3.57 7.54 -9.71
C ASP A 145 3.74 6.33 -10.63
N TYR A 146 4.81 5.60 -10.44
CA TYR A 146 5.13 4.37 -11.16
C TYR A 146 5.62 3.28 -10.21
N GLU A 147 5.55 2.04 -10.67
CA GLU A 147 6.24 0.90 -10.09
C GLU A 147 7.16 0.25 -11.13
N SER A 148 8.12 -0.53 -10.64
CA SER A 148 9.01 -1.32 -11.48
C SER A 148 8.56 -2.76 -11.49
N ILE A 149 8.54 -3.39 -12.66
CA ILE A 149 8.42 -4.82 -12.82
C ILE A 149 9.84 -5.34 -13.07
N LEU A 150 10.49 -5.82 -12.03
CA LEU A 150 11.85 -6.35 -12.11
C LEU A 150 11.82 -7.71 -12.80
N LEU A 151 12.68 -7.91 -13.78
CA LEU A 151 12.76 -9.14 -14.56
C LEU A 151 14.07 -9.84 -14.23
N PHE A 152 13.99 -11.10 -13.79
CA PHE A 152 15.14 -11.93 -13.52
C PHE A 152 15.06 -13.24 -14.32
N LYS A 153 16.20 -13.85 -14.57
CA LYS A 153 16.32 -15.17 -15.20
C LYS A 153 17.22 -16.06 -14.34
N LYS A 154 16.76 -17.26 -14.01
CA LYS A 154 17.61 -18.29 -13.44
C LYS A 154 18.47 -18.89 -14.56
N PRO A 155 19.81 -18.86 -14.48
CA PRO A 155 20.68 -19.42 -15.50
C PRO A 155 20.42 -20.90 -15.77
N GLY A 156 20.84 -21.37 -16.94
CA GLY A 156 20.73 -22.76 -17.37
C GLY A 156 19.69 -22.99 -18.45
N ALA A 157 19.53 -24.24 -18.84
CA ALA A 157 18.61 -24.67 -19.91
C ALA A 157 17.18 -24.79 -19.34
N PRO A 158 16.18 -24.20 -20.01
CA PRO A 158 14.79 -24.38 -19.62
C PRO A 158 14.28 -25.79 -19.96
N PRO A 159 13.16 -26.23 -19.31
CA PRO A 159 12.50 -27.47 -19.68
C PRO A 159 12.16 -27.53 -21.19
N PRO A 160 12.23 -28.70 -21.81
CA PRO A 160 11.89 -28.86 -23.24
C PRO A 160 10.39 -28.68 -23.45
N VAL A 161 10.01 -28.02 -24.54
CA VAL A 161 8.59 -27.73 -24.87
C VAL A 161 8.32 -28.26 -26.28
N SER A 162 7.21 -28.99 -26.48
CA SER A 162 6.79 -29.52 -27.76
C SER A 162 6.46 -28.42 -28.77
N LYS A 163 6.52 -28.78 -30.09
CA LYS A 163 6.18 -27.85 -31.17
C LYS A 163 4.73 -27.36 -31.06
N GLU A 164 3.80 -28.23 -30.68
CA GLU A 164 2.36 -27.95 -30.52
C GLU A 164 2.13 -26.90 -29.44
N ILE A 165 2.77 -27.05 -28.28
CA ILE A 165 2.68 -26.11 -27.17
C ILE A 165 3.29 -24.76 -27.58
N LYS A 166 4.42 -24.75 -28.28
CA LYS A 166 5.02 -23.50 -28.81
C LYS A 166 4.05 -22.75 -29.72
N VAL A 167 3.36 -23.46 -30.63
CA VAL A 167 2.38 -22.87 -31.54
C VAL A 167 1.19 -22.29 -30.75
N ARG A 168 0.67 -23.05 -29.79
CA ARG A 168 -0.46 -22.59 -28.93
C ARG A 168 -0.10 -21.39 -28.06
N SER A 169 1.17 -21.22 -27.74
CA SER A 169 1.66 -20.15 -26.86
C SER A 169 2.19 -18.93 -27.63
N LYS A 170 2.09 -18.94 -28.96
CA LYS A 170 2.64 -17.92 -29.84
C LYS A 170 1.95 -16.56 -29.59
N LEU A 171 2.76 -15.52 -29.42
CA LEU A 171 2.30 -14.14 -29.42
C LEU A 171 2.21 -13.62 -30.86
N SER A 172 1.19 -12.79 -31.12
CA SER A 172 1.12 -12.03 -32.36
C SER A 172 2.21 -10.94 -32.39
N PRO A 173 2.58 -10.43 -33.58
CA PRO A 173 3.52 -9.31 -33.67
C PRO A 173 3.07 -8.06 -32.91
N ALA A 174 1.76 -7.79 -32.84
CA ALA A 174 1.20 -6.67 -32.10
C ALA A 174 1.35 -6.85 -30.58
N GLU A 175 1.03 -8.05 -30.07
CA GLU A 175 1.24 -8.39 -28.66
C GLU A 175 2.71 -8.34 -28.27
N TRP A 176 3.59 -8.88 -29.12
CA TRP A 176 5.03 -8.83 -28.91
C TRP A 176 5.53 -7.39 -28.74
N LYS A 177 5.17 -6.51 -29.68
CA LYS A 177 5.54 -5.09 -29.64
C LYS A 177 4.99 -4.39 -28.41
N LEU A 178 3.75 -4.71 -28.01
CA LEU A 178 3.09 -4.10 -26.84
C LEU A 178 3.70 -4.60 -25.52
N TYR A 179 3.92 -5.92 -25.39
CA TYR A 179 4.32 -6.54 -24.13
C TYR A 179 5.81 -6.32 -23.83
N PHE A 180 6.68 -6.41 -24.84
CA PHE A 180 8.12 -6.21 -24.67
C PHE A 180 8.53 -4.72 -24.70
N SER A 181 7.59 -3.81 -24.52
CA SER A 181 7.88 -2.39 -24.31
C SER A 181 8.38 -2.12 -22.87
N GLY A 182 9.40 -1.27 -22.73
CA GLY A 182 9.96 -0.90 -21.43
C GLY A 182 9.04 -0.02 -20.56
N HIS A 183 7.91 0.46 -21.09
CA HIS A 183 6.96 1.29 -20.37
C HIS A 183 5.54 0.80 -20.62
N TRP A 184 4.83 0.49 -19.53
CA TRP A 184 3.43 0.11 -19.57
C TRP A 184 2.55 1.17 -18.91
N ARG A 185 1.49 1.57 -19.61
CA ARG A 185 0.44 2.44 -19.09
C ARG A 185 -0.80 1.61 -18.87
N LEU A 186 -0.96 1.11 -17.65
CA LEU A 186 -2.12 0.33 -17.26
C LEU A 186 -2.79 1.01 -16.07
N PRO A 187 -4.13 1.13 -16.07
CA PRO A 187 -4.84 1.62 -14.90
C PRO A 187 -4.58 0.69 -13.72
N GLY A 188 -4.38 1.27 -12.53
CA GLY A 188 -4.41 0.50 -11.29
C GLY A 188 -5.82 -0.03 -11.02
N GLU A 189 -5.91 -1.16 -10.34
CA GLU A 189 -7.20 -1.68 -9.87
C GLU A 189 -7.88 -0.69 -8.93
N LYS A 190 -9.19 -0.48 -9.12
CA LYS A 190 -10.00 0.25 -8.14
C LYS A 190 -10.06 -0.60 -6.87
N GLN A 191 -9.54 -0.09 -5.77
CA GLN A 191 -9.61 -0.73 -4.46
C GLN A 191 -11.08 -0.82 -3.98
N ARG A 192 -11.83 -1.79 -4.50
CA ARG A 192 -13.17 -2.15 -4.00
C ARG A 192 -13.10 -3.09 -2.81
N SER A 193 -12.02 -3.85 -2.70
CA SER A 193 -11.64 -4.68 -1.56
C SER A 193 -10.34 -4.16 -0.95
N HIS A 194 -10.10 -4.43 0.33
CA HIS A 194 -8.98 -3.91 1.12
C HIS A 194 -7.57 -4.40 0.69
N LEU A 195 -7.47 -5.20 -0.38
CA LEU A 195 -6.21 -5.75 -0.87
C LEU A 195 -5.61 -4.83 -1.93
N ALA A 196 -4.30 -4.54 -1.81
CA ALA A 196 -3.53 -3.87 -2.87
C ALA A 196 -3.29 -4.90 -3.98
N VAL A 197 -3.82 -4.65 -5.17
CA VAL A 197 -3.80 -5.60 -6.28
C VAL A 197 -3.28 -4.89 -7.52
N PHE A 198 -2.41 -5.55 -8.26
CA PHE A 198 -2.11 -5.15 -9.64
C PHE A 198 -3.21 -5.65 -10.59
N PRO A 199 -3.42 -5.00 -11.74
CA PRO A 199 -4.47 -5.41 -12.68
C PRO A 199 -4.18 -6.79 -13.29
N GLU A 200 -5.23 -7.56 -13.55
CA GLU A 200 -5.12 -8.89 -14.17
C GLU A 200 -4.35 -8.81 -15.50
N GLU A 201 -4.57 -7.77 -16.30
CA GLU A 201 -3.86 -7.57 -17.56
C GLU A 201 -2.33 -7.53 -17.38
N LEU A 202 -1.81 -6.95 -16.28
CA LEU A 202 -0.38 -6.94 -15.99
C LEU A 202 0.15 -8.36 -15.80
N ALA A 203 -0.52 -9.16 -14.96
CA ALA A 203 -0.15 -10.56 -14.74
C ALA A 203 -0.26 -11.38 -16.02
N GLN A 204 -1.35 -11.21 -16.78
CA GLN A 204 -1.59 -11.92 -18.03
C GLN A 204 -0.50 -11.63 -19.07
N ARG A 205 -0.05 -10.38 -19.20
CA ARG A 205 1.06 -10.03 -20.09
C ARG A 205 2.34 -10.77 -19.69
N LEU A 206 2.74 -10.73 -18.42
CA LEU A 206 3.95 -11.40 -17.92
C LEU A 206 3.88 -12.92 -18.11
N ILE A 207 2.72 -13.52 -17.81
CA ILE A 207 2.50 -14.96 -17.98
C ILE A 207 2.65 -15.37 -19.45
N ARG A 208 2.07 -14.62 -20.36
CA ARG A 208 2.15 -14.90 -21.81
C ARG A 208 3.52 -14.60 -22.40
N MET A 209 4.27 -13.64 -21.84
CA MET A 209 5.64 -13.32 -22.26
C MET A 209 6.65 -14.41 -21.88
N PHE A 210 6.47 -15.04 -20.71
CA PHE A 210 7.54 -15.81 -20.09
C PHE A 210 7.18 -17.24 -19.71
N SER A 211 5.99 -17.73 -20.11
CA SER A 211 5.60 -19.13 -19.93
C SER A 211 4.84 -19.69 -21.14
N PHE A 212 4.83 -21.00 -21.26
CA PHE A 212 4.05 -21.73 -22.25
C PHE A 212 2.74 -22.27 -21.65
N VAL A 213 1.75 -22.55 -22.52
CA VAL A 213 0.49 -23.19 -22.11
C VAL A 213 0.77 -24.53 -21.41
N GLY A 214 0.13 -24.76 -20.26
CA GLY A 214 0.32 -25.96 -19.41
C GLY A 214 1.50 -25.86 -18.44
N GLU A 215 2.29 -24.78 -18.46
CA GLU A 215 3.34 -24.54 -17.46
C GLU A 215 2.78 -23.97 -16.16
N THR A 216 3.54 -24.11 -15.07
CA THR A 216 3.14 -23.71 -13.72
C THR A 216 3.66 -22.31 -13.38
N VAL A 217 2.75 -21.43 -12.94
CA VAL A 217 3.04 -20.07 -12.46
C VAL A 217 2.92 -20.05 -10.93
N LEU A 218 3.90 -19.46 -10.26
CA LEU A 218 3.90 -19.28 -8.80
C LEU A 218 3.72 -17.81 -8.42
N ASP A 219 2.93 -17.55 -7.39
CA ASP A 219 2.87 -16.28 -6.68
C ASP A 219 3.07 -16.50 -5.16
N PRO A 220 4.26 -16.16 -4.61
CA PRO A 220 4.53 -16.25 -3.18
C PRO A 220 3.69 -15.33 -2.29
N PHE A 221 3.03 -14.31 -2.87
CA PHE A 221 2.23 -13.32 -2.16
C PHE A 221 0.89 -13.11 -2.88
N LEU A 222 0.11 -14.19 -2.95
CA LEU A 222 -1.05 -14.31 -3.83
C LEU A 222 -2.12 -13.21 -3.63
N GLY A 223 -2.31 -12.76 -2.39
CA GLY A 223 -3.30 -11.75 -2.05
C GLY A 223 -4.70 -12.15 -2.47
N SER A 224 -5.28 -11.42 -3.42
CA SER A 224 -6.65 -11.69 -3.92
C SER A 224 -6.75 -12.73 -5.03
N GLY A 225 -5.66 -13.42 -5.40
CA GLY A 225 -5.69 -14.46 -6.43
C GLY A 225 -5.57 -13.96 -7.88
N THR A 226 -5.12 -12.72 -8.10
CA THR A 226 -5.03 -12.15 -9.47
C THR A 226 -4.08 -12.92 -10.38
N THR A 227 -2.93 -13.36 -9.88
CA THR A 227 -1.96 -14.15 -10.63
C THR A 227 -2.54 -15.51 -11.03
N SER A 228 -3.23 -16.20 -10.11
CA SER A 228 -3.88 -17.48 -10.41
C SER A 228 -5.02 -17.33 -11.43
N LEU A 229 -5.81 -16.26 -11.34
CA LEU A 229 -6.85 -15.95 -12.33
C LEU A 229 -6.24 -15.72 -13.71
N ALA A 230 -5.19 -14.92 -13.81
CA ALA A 230 -4.50 -14.64 -15.06
C ALA A 230 -3.84 -15.92 -15.66
N ALA A 231 -3.29 -16.81 -14.81
CA ALA A 231 -2.74 -18.10 -15.21
C ALA A 231 -3.84 -18.98 -15.80
N ARG A 232 -4.97 -19.14 -15.10
CA ARG A 232 -6.14 -19.87 -15.57
C ARG A 232 -6.63 -19.38 -16.93
N ASN A 233 -6.85 -18.06 -17.03
CA ASN A 233 -7.35 -17.44 -18.27
C ASN A 233 -6.35 -17.51 -19.42
N SER A 234 -5.09 -17.81 -19.13
CA SER A 234 -4.02 -18.01 -20.10
C SER A 234 -3.69 -19.49 -20.36
N GLY A 235 -4.39 -20.44 -19.73
CA GLY A 235 -4.17 -21.88 -19.88
C GLY A 235 -2.90 -22.40 -19.21
N ARG A 236 -2.51 -21.82 -18.07
CA ARG A 236 -1.38 -22.23 -17.23
C ARG A 236 -1.89 -22.72 -15.88
N ASP A 237 -1.16 -23.65 -15.28
CA ASP A 237 -1.37 -24.03 -13.90
C ASP A 237 -0.88 -22.93 -12.95
N SER A 238 -1.33 -22.92 -11.72
CA SER A 238 -0.82 -21.98 -10.73
C SER A 238 -0.69 -22.56 -9.33
N ILE A 239 0.30 -22.05 -8.60
CA ILE A 239 0.47 -22.22 -7.17
C ILE A 239 0.52 -20.84 -6.53
N GLY A 240 -0.21 -20.61 -5.45
CA GLY A 240 -0.18 -19.34 -4.74
C GLY A 240 -0.07 -19.54 -3.24
N TYR A 241 0.78 -18.77 -2.57
CA TYR A 241 0.85 -18.70 -1.13
C TYR A 241 0.10 -17.47 -0.63
N GLU A 242 -0.72 -17.65 0.41
CA GLU A 242 -1.38 -16.57 1.13
C GLU A 242 -1.34 -16.85 2.64
N ILE A 243 -0.79 -15.92 3.40
CA ILE A 243 -0.70 -16.07 4.86
C ILE A 243 -2.01 -15.75 5.56
N ASN A 244 -2.83 -14.88 4.95
CA ASN A 244 -4.11 -14.48 5.51
C ASN A 244 -5.24 -15.38 5.03
N ARG A 245 -5.72 -16.26 5.92
CA ARG A 245 -6.88 -17.14 5.64
C ARG A 245 -8.15 -16.35 5.26
N GLU A 246 -8.32 -15.14 5.77
CA GLU A 246 -9.49 -14.32 5.46
C GLU A 246 -9.54 -13.88 3.97
N ALA A 247 -8.45 -14.03 3.22
CA ALA A 247 -8.43 -13.78 1.79
C ALA A 247 -9.09 -14.91 0.98
N LEU A 248 -9.23 -16.11 1.51
CA LEU A 248 -9.77 -17.28 0.79
C LEU A 248 -11.12 -17.03 0.13
N PRO A 249 -12.16 -16.47 0.78
CA PRO A 249 -13.44 -16.22 0.11
C PRO A 249 -13.32 -15.32 -1.12
N VAL A 250 -12.39 -14.35 -1.08
CA VAL A 250 -12.14 -13.45 -2.23
C VAL A 250 -11.43 -14.20 -3.35
N ILE A 251 -10.48 -15.07 -3.02
CA ILE A 251 -9.76 -15.92 -3.99
C ILE A 251 -10.73 -16.91 -4.63
N GLU A 252 -11.54 -17.60 -3.85
CA GLU A 252 -12.55 -18.55 -4.32
C GLU A 252 -13.57 -17.86 -5.25
N GLN A 253 -14.09 -16.71 -4.83
CA GLN A 253 -15.00 -15.93 -5.66
C GLN A 253 -14.35 -15.54 -6.99
N LYS A 254 -13.08 -15.11 -6.96
CA LYS A 254 -12.36 -14.67 -8.15
C LYS A 254 -12.04 -15.84 -9.09
N LEU A 255 -11.68 -16.99 -8.54
CA LEU A 255 -11.37 -18.20 -9.32
C LEU A 255 -12.64 -19.01 -9.65
N GLY A 256 -13.71 -18.93 -8.86
CA GLY A 256 -14.95 -19.65 -9.05
C GLY A 256 -16.10 -18.85 -9.69
N ALA A 257 -16.00 -17.54 -9.77
CA ALA A 257 -17.11 -16.63 -10.08
C ALA A 257 -17.70 -16.75 -11.50
N ASN A 258 -17.09 -17.49 -12.39
CA ASN A 258 -17.68 -17.78 -13.69
C ASN A 258 -18.38 -19.16 -13.68
N GLY A 259 -19.32 -19.35 -12.77
CA GLY A 259 -20.07 -20.56 -12.42
C GLY A 259 -20.74 -21.36 -13.52
N LEU A 260 -20.35 -21.21 -14.80
CA LEU A 260 -20.88 -21.96 -15.94
C LEU A 260 -19.87 -22.90 -16.58
N ILE A 261 -18.57 -22.84 -16.22
CA ILE A 261 -17.57 -23.77 -16.78
C ILE A 261 -16.53 -24.07 -15.69
N HIS A 262 -16.49 -25.30 -15.19
CA HIS A 262 -15.35 -25.82 -14.43
C HIS A 262 -14.11 -25.89 -15.36
N LEU A 263 -13.34 -24.81 -15.43
CA LEU A 263 -12.16 -24.71 -16.31
C LEU A 263 -10.86 -25.14 -15.65
N GLY A 264 -10.92 -25.85 -14.53
CA GLY A 264 -9.72 -26.35 -13.85
C GLY A 264 -10.03 -26.94 -12.49
N ASP A 265 -9.10 -27.75 -12.00
CA ASP A 265 -9.13 -28.24 -10.62
C ASP A 265 -8.59 -27.17 -9.69
N PHE A 266 -9.37 -26.82 -8.66
CA PHE A 266 -9.01 -25.86 -7.63
C PHE A 266 -8.81 -26.59 -6.30
N THR A 267 -7.65 -26.44 -5.69
CA THR A 267 -7.29 -27.07 -4.43
C THR A 267 -6.82 -26.05 -3.42
N ILE A 268 -7.38 -26.09 -2.21
CA ILE A 268 -6.87 -25.33 -1.07
C ILE A 268 -6.10 -26.31 -0.17
N MET A 269 -4.86 -25.96 0.15
CA MET A 269 -4.03 -26.66 1.11
C MET A 269 -3.82 -25.74 2.32
N GLU A 270 -4.29 -26.19 3.48
CA GLU A 270 -4.01 -25.48 4.73
C GLU A 270 -2.79 -26.11 5.39
N ARG A 271 -1.78 -25.29 5.65
CA ARG A 271 -0.60 -25.73 6.41
C ARG A 271 -0.90 -25.61 7.90
N ASP A 272 -0.49 -26.62 8.67
CA ASP A 272 -0.43 -26.49 10.12
C ASP A 272 0.40 -25.26 10.50
N ARG A 273 -0.10 -24.48 11.48
CA ARG A 273 0.45 -23.17 11.86
C ARG A 273 1.77 -23.28 12.65
N GLU A 274 2.70 -24.11 12.20
CA GLU A 274 4.06 -24.01 12.72
C GLU A 274 4.67 -22.69 12.23
N PRO A 275 5.09 -21.79 13.13
CA PRO A 275 5.73 -20.55 12.73
C PRO A 275 7.06 -20.87 12.02
N VAL A 276 7.31 -20.20 10.91
CA VAL A 276 8.61 -20.30 10.23
C VAL A 276 9.72 -19.90 11.19
N ARG A 277 10.75 -20.74 11.30
CA ARG A 277 11.94 -20.46 12.12
C ARG A 277 12.85 -19.47 11.42
N VAL A 278 12.45 -18.20 11.44
CA VAL A 278 13.09 -17.11 10.67
C VAL A 278 14.60 -17.05 10.95
N GLN A 279 15.03 -17.25 12.19
CA GLN A 279 16.47 -17.17 12.54
C GLN A 279 17.30 -18.28 11.87
N GLU A 280 16.74 -19.50 11.74
CA GLU A 280 17.40 -20.59 11.04
C GLU A 280 17.48 -20.27 9.54
N ARG A 281 16.41 -19.74 8.95
CA ARG A 281 16.37 -19.33 7.53
C ARG A 281 17.31 -18.17 7.23
N LEU A 282 17.46 -17.21 8.14
CA LEU A 282 18.44 -16.11 8.00
C LEU A 282 19.88 -16.61 7.94
N ALA A 283 20.19 -17.71 8.64
CA ALA A 283 21.52 -18.30 8.61
C ALA A 283 21.88 -18.97 7.25
N GLU A 284 20.88 -19.28 6.43
CA GLU A 284 21.07 -19.84 5.08
C GLU A 284 21.36 -18.77 4.03
N LEU A 285 21.11 -17.48 4.34
CA LEU A 285 21.33 -16.39 3.40
C LEU A 285 22.82 -16.15 3.17
N PRO A 286 23.25 -15.79 1.94
CA PRO A 286 24.63 -15.46 1.64
C PRO A 286 25.14 -14.22 2.40
N TYR A 287 24.24 -13.34 2.78
CA TYR A 287 24.47 -12.21 3.69
C TYR A 287 23.14 -11.76 4.32
N VAL A 288 23.24 -11.09 5.47
CA VAL A 288 22.11 -10.42 6.13
C VAL A 288 22.23 -8.93 5.85
N PHE A 289 21.17 -8.37 5.27
CA PHE A 289 21.13 -6.94 4.96
C PHE A 289 21.19 -6.09 6.24
N ARG A 290 22.01 -5.04 6.18
CA ARG A 290 22.11 -3.98 7.20
C ARG A 290 21.88 -2.63 6.54
N ASP A 291 20.99 -1.80 7.09
CA ASP A 291 20.76 -0.46 6.57
C ASP A 291 21.91 0.48 6.96
N PRO A 292 22.78 0.90 6.01
CA PRO A 292 23.93 1.74 6.31
C PRO A 292 23.55 3.17 6.72
N VAL A 293 22.28 3.55 6.55
CA VAL A 293 21.79 4.92 6.72
C VAL A 293 20.88 5.05 7.95
N ARG A 294 20.71 3.98 8.72
CA ARG A 294 19.90 3.96 9.93
C ARG A 294 20.40 4.97 10.96
N ILE A 295 19.54 5.87 11.38
CA ILE A 295 19.80 6.71 12.55
C ILE A 295 19.20 6.00 13.77
N ALA A 296 20.02 5.69 14.77
CA ALA A 296 19.57 5.14 16.04
C ALA A 296 18.82 6.22 16.85
N LYS A 297 17.62 6.59 16.42
CA LYS A 297 16.72 7.46 17.17
C LYS A 297 15.63 6.61 17.83
N GLN A 298 15.32 6.94 19.09
CA GLN A 298 14.11 6.39 19.73
C GLN A 298 12.90 6.81 18.90
N ILE A 299 12.19 5.82 18.36
CA ILE A 299 10.98 6.03 17.59
C ILE A 299 9.88 6.35 18.59
N ASP A 300 9.24 7.51 18.46
CA ASP A 300 8.04 7.85 19.24
C ASP A 300 6.90 6.87 18.85
N PRO A 301 6.44 6.00 19.78
CA PRO A 301 5.39 5.01 19.49
C PRO A 301 4.11 5.63 18.93
N ARG A 302 3.80 6.89 19.32
CA ARG A 302 2.61 7.64 18.83
C ARG A 302 2.70 8.02 17.36
N LYS A 303 3.89 7.94 16.76
CA LYS A 303 4.12 8.20 15.33
C LYS A 303 4.12 6.93 14.49
N LYS A 304 3.94 5.76 15.11
CA LYS A 304 3.87 4.46 14.42
C LYS A 304 2.52 4.22 13.71
N ASP A 305 1.45 4.93 14.09
CA ASP A 305 0.14 4.82 13.44
C ASP A 305 0.19 5.33 12.00
N PHE A 306 0.70 4.47 11.12
CA PHE A 306 0.76 4.71 9.70
C PHE A 306 0.46 3.40 8.96
N GLY A 307 -0.16 3.53 7.79
CA GLY A 307 -0.61 2.38 7.02
C GLY A 307 -2.12 2.16 7.13
N SER A 308 -2.64 1.20 6.37
CA SER A 308 -4.03 0.75 6.43
C SER A 308 -4.10 -0.65 7.03
N ARG A 309 -5.08 -0.88 7.89
CA ARG A 309 -5.34 -2.20 8.48
C ARG A 309 -6.48 -2.89 7.76
N ILE A 310 -6.35 -4.19 7.50
CA ILE A 310 -7.42 -5.05 6.98
C ILE A 310 -8.10 -5.71 8.19
N GLY A 311 -9.44 -5.79 8.17
CA GLY A 311 -10.20 -6.43 9.24
C GLY A 311 -10.39 -5.60 10.51
N ALA A 312 -9.73 -4.46 10.67
CA ALA A 312 -10.22 -3.47 11.62
C ALA A 312 -11.55 -2.95 11.07
N GLU A 313 -12.65 -3.12 11.82
CA GLU A 313 -13.80 -2.26 11.60
C GLU A 313 -13.24 -0.86 11.42
N ARG A 314 -13.43 -0.26 10.24
CA ARG A 314 -13.13 1.16 10.10
C ARG A 314 -13.90 1.82 11.23
N PRO A 315 -13.29 2.62 12.11
CA PRO A 315 -14.07 3.52 12.90
C PRO A 315 -14.96 4.22 11.87
N SER A 316 -16.26 3.98 11.93
CA SER A 316 -17.36 4.29 11.01
C SER A 316 -16.94 5.42 10.09
N GLY A 317 -16.79 5.11 8.80
CA GLY A 317 -16.00 5.87 7.83
C GLY A 317 -16.16 7.35 8.03
N GLN A 318 -15.07 8.09 8.06
CA GLN A 318 -15.01 9.51 8.43
C GLN A 318 -16.21 10.22 7.83
N GLU A 319 -17.22 10.47 8.67
CA GLU A 319 -18.52 10.94 8.24
C GLU A 319 -18.35 12.37 7.79
N PHE A 320 -18.67 12.64 6.54
CA PHE A 320 -18.56 13.97 5.99
C PHE A 320 -19.91 14.66 6.05
N HIS A 321 -19.90 15.85 6.63
CA HIS A 321 -21.06 16.74 6.72
C HIS A 321 -20.82 17.99 5.86
N THR A 322 -21.83 18.83 5.74
CA THR A 322 -21.69 20.23 5.31
C THR A 322 -22.14 21.12 6.45
N VAL A 323 -21.56 22.31 6.56
CA VAL A 323 -22.00 23.32 7.50
C VAL A 323 -23.29 23.93 6.94
N ARG A 324 -24.37 23.85 7.72
CA ARG A 324 -25.67 24.41 7.39
C ARG A 324 -25.76 25.89 7.78
N GLU A 325 -25.26 26.19 8.98
CA GLU A 325 -25.36 27.51 9.59
C GLU A 325 -24.20 27.74 10.57
N VAL A 326 -23.68 28.97 10.65
CA VAL A 326 -22.68 29.40 11.63
C VAL A 326 -23.37 30.39 12.58
N HIS A 327 -23.55 29.97 13.82
CA HIS A 327 -24.23 30.79 14.83
C HIS A 327 -23.32 31.80 15.53
N SER A 328 -22.09 31.38 15.77
CA SER A 328 -21.08 32.22 16.46
C SER A 328 -19.67 31.76 15.96
N PRO A 329 -18.61 32.49 16.36
CA PRO A 329 -17.23 32.03 16.06
C PRO A 329 -16.94 30.64 16.60
N GLU A 330 -17.66 30.18 17.61
CA GLU A 330 -17.44 28.94 18.30
C GLU A 330 -18.40 27.82 17.84
N GLU A 331 -19.63 28.18 17.40
CA GLU A 331 -20.72 27.24 17.26
C GLU A 331 -21.35 27.26 15.86
N MET A 332 -21.62 26.07 15.36
CA MET A 332 -22.25 25.87 14.05
C MET A 332 -23.15 24.63 14.01
N ILE A 333 -24.08 24.62 13.05
CA ILE A 333 -24.98 23.49 12.76
C ILE A 333 -24.53 22.79 11.50
N LEU A 334 -24.42 21.48 11.58
CA LEU A 334 -24.10 20.61 10.43
C LEU A 334 -25.37 20.12 9.71
N SER A 335 -25.20 19.59 8.50
CA SER A 335 -26.29 19.08 7.67
C SER A 335 -27.11 17.95 8.29
N ASN A 336 -26.55 17.22 9.24
CA ASN A 336 -27.23 16.17 10.02
C ASN A 336 -27.94 16.68 11.27
N GLY A 337 -28.00 18.01 11.46
CA GLY A 337 -28.65 18.66 12.61
C GLY A 337 -27.78 18.73 13.87
N TRP A 338 -26.53 18.27 13.84
CA TRP A 338 -25.66 18.37 15.02
C TRP A 338 -25.21 19.81 15.25
N VAL A 339 -25.35 20.24 16.49
CA VAL A 339 -24.71 21.45 16.98
C VAL A 339 -23.30 21.10 17.45
N VAL A 340 -22.30 21.73 16.85
CA VAL A 340 -20.89 21.49 17.14
C VAL A 340 -20.23 22.79 17.63
N ARG A 341 -19.35 22.66 18.63
CA ARG A 341 -18.57 23.77 19.19
C ARG A 341 -17.08 23.56 18.87
N LEU A 342 -16.47 24.59 18.29
CA LEU A 342 -15.06 24.57 17.91
C LEU A 342 -14.17 24.60 19.15
N LEU A 343 -13.52 23.50 19.46
CA LEU A 343 -12.67 23.35 20.62
C LEU A 343 -11.48 24.32 20.58
N GLY A 344 -11.29 25.08 21.65
CA GLY A 344 -10.20 26.04 21.81
C GLY A 344 -10.38 27.38 21.09
N VAL A 345 -11.58 27.67 20.57
CA VAL A 345 -11.96 28.96 19.98
C VAL A 345 -12.86 29.69 20.95
N LEU A 346 -12.60 30.97 21.17
CA LEU A 346 -13.41 31.86 21.98
C LEU A 346 -13.63 33.18 21.22
N GLY A 347 -14.89 33.55 21.01
CA GLY A 347 -15.23 34.88 20.49
C GLY A 347 -14.78 35.98 21.43
N ASN A 348 -14.35 37.11 20.92
CA ASN A 348 -13.89 38.24 21.71
C ASN A 348 -14.90 39.41 21.75
N GLY A 349 -16.04 39.24 21.10
CA GLY A 349 -17.11 40.21 20.99
C GLY A 349 -16.84 41.39 20.08
N LEU A 350 -15.59 41.66 19.73
CA LEU A 350 -15.19 42.79 18.87
C LEU A 350 -15.20 42.45 17.39
N THR A 351 -14.67 41.28 17.06
CA THR A 351 -14.49 40.79 15.69
C THR A 351 -15.29 39.52 15.41
N ASP A 352 -16.32 39.24 16.19
CA ASP A 352 -17.16 38.06 16.04
C ASP A 352 -17.87 37.99 14.67
N ARG A 353 -18.27 39.13 14.11
CA ARG A 353 -18.90 39.21 12.80
C ARG A 353 -17.92 38.81 11.67
N GLU A 354 -16.68 39.26 11.76
CA GLU A 354 -15.60 38.91 10.84
C GLU A 354 -15.25 37.46 10.97
N ALA A 355 -15.21 36.89 12.18
CA ALA A 355 -14.98 35.48 12.43
C ALA A 355 -16.08 34.61 11.85
N VAL A 356 -17.36 34.97 12.02
CA VAL A 356 -18.50 34.25 11.41
C VAL A 356 -18.43 34.32 9.88
N ALA A 357 -18.23 35.52 9.31
CA ALA A 357 -18.11 35.68 7.85
C ALA A 357 -16.92 34.89 7.28
N PHE A 358 -15.82 34.79 8.00
CA PHE A 358 -14.68 33.97 7.65
C PHE A 358 -15.05 32.48 7.64
N LEU A 359 -15.70 31.98 8.69
CA LEU A 359 -16.15 30.61 8.79
C LEU A 359 -17.14 30.23 7.67
N GLU A 360 -18.14 31.07 7.42
CA GLU A 360 -19.11 30.87 6.33
C GLU A 360 -18.42 30.77 4.98
N ARG A 361 -17.49 31.68 4.68
CA ARG A 361 -16.71 31.66 3.44
C ARG A 361 -15.84 30.42 3.32
N LEU A 362 -15.19 30.01 4.42
CA LEU A 362 -14.26 28.89 4.45
C LEU A 362 -14.98 27.55 4.28
N THR A 363 -16.19 27.41 4.85
CA THR A 363 -16.97 26.17 4.85
C THR A 363 -18.01 26.08 3.75
N ARG A 364 -18.26 27.17 3.02
CA ARG A 364 -19.28 27.26 1.96
C ARG A 364 -19.06 26.18 0.90
N ASN A 365 -20.07 25.33 0.69
CA ASN A 365 -20.03 24.22 -0.28
C ASN A 365 -18.88 23.22 -0.05
N GLN A 366 -18.28 23.20 1.15
CA GLN A 366 -17.22 22.27 1.50
C GLN A 366 -17.74 21.13 2.35
N LYS A 367 -17.23 19.93 2.12
CA LYS A 367 -17.42 18.80 3.02
C LYS A 367 -16.46 18.95 4.20
N VAL A 368 -17.00 18.83 5.42
CA VAL A 368 -16.26 18.89 6.68
C VAL A 368 -16.32 17.56 7.40
N PHE A 369 -15.36 17.31 8.26
CA PHE A 369 -15.36 16.18 9.19
C PHE A 369 -14.85 16.61 10.56
N LEU A 370 -15.27 15.87 11.58
CA LEU A 370 -15.00 16.16 12.96
C LEU A 370 -13.91 15.24 13.52
N LYS A 371 -13.11 15.78 14.44
CA LYS A 371 -12.29 14.99 15.35
C LYS A 371 -12.61 15.42 16.78
N PHE A 372 -12.93 14.46 17.62
CA PHE A 372 -13.21 14.70 19.03
C PHE A 372 -11.93 14.63 19.85
N ASP A 373 -11.86 15.40 20.93
CA ASP A 373 -10.76 15.30 21.89
C ASP A 373 -11.08 14.16 22.88
N PRO A 374 -10.18 13.20 23.09
CA PRO A 374 -10.43 12.10 24.02
C PRO A 374 -10.78 12.51 25.46
N ALA A 375 -10.37 13.72 25.87
CA ALA A 375 -10.65 14.25 27.18
C ALA A 375 -12.07 14.81 27.33
N LYS A 376 -12.86 14.92 26.26
CA LYS A 376 -14.21 15.46 26.22
C LYS A 376 -15.18 14.41 25.70
N GLY A 377 -16.08 13.96 26.54
CA GLY A 377 -17.09 12.96 26.17
C GLY A 377 -18.14 13.49 25.17
N ASP A 378 -19.13 12.65 24.85
CA ASP A 378 -20.17 12.85 23.82
C ASP A 378 -21.32 13.81 24.23
N ALA A 379 -21.06 14.82 25.07
CA ALA A 379 -22.07 15.80 25.53
C ALA A 379 -22.45 16.78 24.40
N SER A 380 -23.72 17.22 24.37
CA SER A 380 -24.17 18.28 23.46
C SER A 380 -24.08 19.65 24.18
N PRO A 381 -23.50 20.72 23.53
CA PRO A 381 -22.95 20.73 22.19
C PRO A 381 -21.63 19.93 22.09
N ARG A 382 -21.41 19.28 20.95
CA ARG A 382 -20.25 18.44 20.74
C ARG A 382 -18.99 19.27 20.50
N PHE A 383 -18.07 19.24 21.43
CA PHE A 383 -16.78 19.91 21.29
C PHE A 383 -15.90 19.17 20.30
N CYS A 384 -15.44 19.85 19.24
CA CYS A 384 -14.69 19.20 18.17
C CYS A 384 -13.58 20.07 17.58
N TYR A 385 -12.64 19.38 16.93
CA TYR A 385 -11.74 19.95 15.93
C TYR A 385 -12.38 19.74 14.56
N LEU A 386 -12.68 20.83 13.85
CA LEU A 386 -13.31 20.79 12.52
C LEU A 386 -12.24 20.84 11.45
N TYR A 387 -12.41 19.98 10.43
CA TYR A 387 -11.54 19.91 9.27
C TYR A 387 -12.36 19.93 7.98
N LEU A 388 -11.88 20.63 6.95
CA LEU A 388 -12.40 20.45 5.60
C LEU A 388 -11.96 19.10 5.03
N LYS A 389 -12.63 18.62 3.98
CA LYS A 389 -12.28 17.37 3.30
C LYS A 389 -10.82 17.33 2.84
N ASN A 390 -10.24 18.46 2.45
CA ASN A 390 -8.83 18.61 2.08
C ASN A 390 -7.87 18.65 3.28
N LYS A 391 -8.36 18.35 4.50
CA LYS A 391 -7.63 18.37 5.78
C LYS A 391 -7.23 19.76 6.28
N THR A 392 -7.77 20.84 5.73
CA THR A 392 -7.61 22.18 6.30
C THR A 392 -8.20 22.21 7.71
N PHE A 393 -7.39 22.58 8.70
CA PHE A 393 -7.80 22.63 10.09
C PHE A 393 -8.48 23.95 10.42
N VAL A 394 -9.82 23.97 10.47
CA VAL A 394 -10.64 25.17 10.55
C VAL A 394 -10.37 25.96 11.82
N ASN A 395 -10.34 25.32 13.01
CA ASN A 395 -10.04 25.97 14.29
C ASN A 395 -8.71 26.76 14.24
N ALA A 396 -7.66 26.14 13.71
CA ALA A 396 -6.34 26.75 13.61
C ALA A 396 -6.31 27.92 12.59
N HIS A 397 -7.04 27.81 11.49
CA HIS A 397 -7.15 28.89 10.52
C HIS A 397 -7.88 30.08 11.11
N LEU A 398 -8.96 29.87 11.85
CA LEU A 398 -9.71 30.94 12.49
C LEU A 398 -8.85 31.67 13.51
N ILE A 399 -8.15 30.94 14.41
CA ILE A 399 -7.25 31.55 15.42
C ILE A 399 -6.17 32.40 14.75
N ARG A 400 -5.62 31.95 13.66
CA ARG A 400 -4.58 32.71 12.91
C ARG A 400 -5.05 33.98 12.23
N THR A 401 -6.36 34.19 12.09
CA THR A 401 -6.89 35.47 11.62
C THR A 401 -6.79 36.58 12.66
N GLY A 402 -6.67 36.19 13.93
CA GLY A 402 -6.78 37.15 15.05
C GLY A 402 -8.22 37.62 15.36
N PHE A 403 -9.24 37.07 14.68
CA PHE A 403 -10.65 37.42 14.92
C PHE A 403 -11.22 36.76 16.18
N VAL A 404 -10.51 35.84 16.78
CA VAL A 404 -10.95 35.10 17.98
C VAL A 404 -9.78 34.90 18.94
N ASP A 405 -10.13 34.72 20.20
CA ASP A 405 -9.19 34.35 21.24
C ASP A 405 -9.07 32.83 21.40
N VAL A 406 -8.07 32.38 22.16
CA VAL A 406 -7.91 30.98 22.53
C VAL A 406 -8.65 30.74 23.84
N ASP A 407 -9.59 29.79 23.85
CA ASP A 407 -10.32 29.43 25.06
C ASP A 407 -9.37 28.81 26.10
N MET A 408 -9.20 29.53 27.22
CA MET A 408 -8.37 29.13 28.33
C MET A 408 -9.19 28.52 29.49
N SER A 409 -10.52 28.54 29.40
CA SER A 409 -11.43 28.10 30.47
C SER A 409 -11.53 26.57 30.56
N ILE A 410 -11.15 25.86 29.48
CA ILE A 410 -11.23 24.40 29.39
C ILE A 410 -9.87 23.79 29.00
N GLU A 411 -9.64 22.54 29.41
CA GLU A 411 -8.46 21.79 29.01
C GLU A 411 -8.74 20.98 27.75
N TYR A 412 -7.78 20.99 26.79
CA TYR A 412 -7.81 20.22 25.55
C TYR A 412 -6.39 20.05 24.99
N GLY A 413 -6.19 19.01 24.19
CA GLY A 413 -4.86 18.55 23.76
C GLY A 413 -4.08 19.49 22.83
N LYS A 414 -4.72 20.54 22.24
CA LYS A 414 -4.04 21.47 21.32
C LYS A 414 -3.86 22.89 21.87
N ARG A 415 -4.09 23.10 23.16
CA ARG A 415 -4.08 24.41 23.80
C ARG A 415 -2.77 25.18 23.59
N THR A 416 -1.64 24.58 23.89
CA THR A 416 -0.31 25.21 23.71
C THR A 416 -0.09 25.64 22.24
N LYS A 417 -0.45 24.79 21.31
CA LYS A 417 -0.31 25.06 19.89
C LYS A 417 -1.19 26.21 19.41
N PHE A 418 -2.38 26.38 19.99
CA PHE A 418 -3.28 27.47 19.65
C PHE A 418 -2.78 28.81 20.21
N LEU A 419 -2.19 28.82 21.39
CA LEU A 419 -1.51 29.99 21.94
C LEU A 419 -0.34 30.45 21.05
N ASP A 420 0.45 29.51 20.53
CA ASP A 420 1.53 29.84 19.61
C ASP A 420 1.01 30.44 18.30
N TYR A 421 -0.13 29.96 17.80
CA TYR A 421 -0.77 30.55 16.62
C TYR A 421 -1.29 31.97 16.88
N LEU A 422 -1.87 32.23 18.02
CA LEU A 422 -2.38 33.57 18.39
C LEU A 422 -1.22 34.55 18.54
N ARG A 423 -0.12 34.14 19.21
CA ARG A 423 1.09 34.98 19.37
C ARG A 423 1.77 35.33 18.03
N ALA A 424 1.58 34.52 17.01
CA ALA A 424 2.14 34.75 15.67
C ALA A 424 1.28 35.71 14.81
N VAL A 425 0.12 36.15 15.29
CA VAL A 425 -0.72 37.16 14.63
C VAL A 425 -0.04 38.53 14.82
N PRO A 426 0.27 39.27 13.73
CA PRO A 426 0.78 40.65 13.88
C PRO A 426 -0.21 41.48 14.66
N ALA A 427 0.28 42.25 15.62
CA ALA A 427 -0.54 43.27 16.29
C ALA A 427 -1.00 44.28 15.22
N VAL A 428 -2.30 44.46 15.06
CA VAL A 428 -2.93 45.45 14.16
C VAL A 428 -2.82 46.82 14.77
#